data_111ff60ed7f27d8136eed9215a3306ee
#
_entry.id   111ff60ed7f27d8136eed9215a3306ee
#
_cell.length_a   1.000
_cell.length_b   1.000
_cell.length_c   1.000
_cell.angle_alpha   90.00
_cell.angle_beta   90.00
_cell.angle_gamma   90.00
#
_symmetry.space_group_name_H-M   'P 1'
#
loop_
_entity.id
_entity.type
_entity.pdbx_description
1 polymer ?
#
loop_
_entity_poly.entity_id
_entity_poly.type
_entity_poly.pdbx_seq_one_letter_code
_entity_poly.pdbx_strand_id
1 'polypeptide(L)'
;MLLTKIVVGFICLSLVSSVMGCGPGRGYGRRRHPKKLLPLTYKQYIPNVAEKTLGASGRYEGKITRNSERFKELTPNYNTDIIFKDEENTGADRLMTQRCKDKLNSLAISVMNQWPGIKLRVTEGWDEDGHHSMESLHYEGRAVDITTSDRDKSKYGTLSRLAVEAGFDWVHYESKAHIHCSVKAENSVAAKSGGCFPGSASVTLQDGSRKSVKDLKVGDKVLAANTEGELVYTDFIMFIDQDSTTRRMFYVIETKEATQKITLTAAHLLFVVSNSTTDLHTMSAVFASKVKPGQKLVVFDDLHNQLKSVTVERIYMEEYEGSFAPVTVQGTVVVDQVLASCYAVIEDHNLAHWALAPVRFSYWLSSLLFAKDYTEPNATVHKDGVHWYSKILYQLGTWLLDSHSIHPLGMSIISS
;
A
#
# COMPACT_ATOMS: atom_id res chain seq x y z
N MET A 1 27.87 -9.93 -11.34
CA MET A 1 26.87 -11.02 -11.43
C MET A 1 27.21 -12.25 -10.58
N LEU A 2 28.45 -12.68 -10.46
CA LEU A 2 28.85 -13.82 -9.60
C LEU A 2 28.85 -13.45 -8.10
N LEU A 3 29.35 -12.27 -7.76
CA LEU A 3 29.43 -11.76 -6.38
C LEU A 3 28.04 -11.55 -5.75
N THR A 4 27.08 -11.07 -6.55
CA THR A 4 25.68 -10.89 -6.08
C THR A 4 25.01 -12.22 -5.73
N LYS A 5 25.32 -13.28 -6.48
CA LYS A 5 24.81 -14.63 -6.19
C LYS A 5 25.47 -15.24 -4.94
N ILE A 6 26.73 -14.91 -4.66
CA ILE A 6 27.44 -15.38 -3.47
C ILE A 6 26.91 -14.66 -2.20
N VAL A 7 26.66 -13.36 -2.27
CA VAL A 7 26.12 -12.58 -1.13
C VAL A 7 24.68 -13.01 -0.81
N VAL A 8 23.84 -13.25 -1.82
CA VAL A 8 22.48 -13.80 -1.63
C VAL A 8 22.54 -15.21 -1.04
N GLY A 9 23.48 -16.04 -1.49
CA GLY A 9 23.70 -17.39 -0.94
C GLY A 9 24.12 -17.36 0.55
N PHE A 10 24.98 -16.43 0.95
CA PHE A 10 25.42 -16.29 2.36
C PHE A 10 24.30 -15.76 3.27
N ILE A 11 23.47 -14.84 2.78
CA ILE A 11 22.32 -14.32 3.55
C ILE A 11 21.25 -15.42 3.71
N CYS A 12 21.00 -16.23 2.68
CA CYS A 12 20.12 -17.39 2.82
C CYS A 12 20.67 -18.45 3.80
N LEU A 13 21.98 -18.67 3.83
CA LEU A 13 22.60 -19.63 4.77
C LEU A 13 22.55 -19.15 6.21
N SER A 14 22.73 -17.84 6.46
CA SER A 14 22.63 -17.26 7.82
C SER A 14 21.20 -17.26 8.37
N LEU A 15 20.18 -17.14 7.50
CA LEU A 15 18.78 -17.27 7.89
C LEU A 15 18.40 -18.73 8.22
N VAL A 16 18.98 -19.70 7.53
CA VAL A 16 18.71 -21.13 7.79
C VAL A 16 19.37 -21.60 9.09
N SER A 17 20.55 -21.08 9.45
CA SER A 17 21.22 -21.44 10.70
C SER A 17 20.56 -20.89 11.97
N SER A 18 19.74 -19.83 11.85
CA SER A 18 18.96 -19.28 12.97
C SER A 18 17.68 -20.07 13.29
N VAL A 19 17.26 -21.00 12.41
CA VAL A 19 16.00 -21.77 12.56
C VAL A 19 16.23 -23.15 13.19
N MET A 20 17.47 -23.61 13.35
CA MET A 20 17.79 -24.94 13.90
C MET A 20 18.06 -24.95 15.42
N GLY A 21 17.34 -24.16 16.19
CA GLY A 21 17.48 -24.05 17.64
C GLY A 21 16.15 -24.18 18.42
N CYS A 22 15.21 -25.03 18.00
CA CYS A 22 14.01 -25.31 18.80
C CYS A 22 14.07 -26.71 19.41
N GLY A 23 14.62 -26.81 20.61
CA GLY A 23 14.33 -27.93 21.51
C GLY A 23 12.89 -27.78 22.10
N PRO A 24 12.25 -28.87 22.56
CA PRO A 24 10.89 -28.82 23.11
C PRO A 24 10.87 -28.13 24.47
N GLY A 25 10.85 -26.81 24.47
CA GLY A 25 10.60 -26.03 25.68
C GLY A 25 9.10 -25.92 25.92
N ARG A 26 8.62 -26.38 27.08
CA ARG A 26 7.28 -26.11 27.59
C ARG A 26 7.14 -24.60 27.84
N GLY A 27 6.84 -23.84 26.79
CA GLY A 27 6.42 -22.46 26.90
C GLY A 27 4.92 -22.40 27.18
N TYR A 28 4.53 -21.81 28.31
CA TYR A 28 3.15 -21.33 28.55
C TYR A 28 2.85 -20.21 27.55
N GLY A 29 2.59 -20.58 26.29
CA GLY A 29 2.04 -19.68 25.30
C GLY A 29 0.64 -19.27 25.73
N ARG A 30 0.43 -17.99 26.07
CA ARG A 30 -0.91 -17.39 26.14
C ARG A 30 -1.63 -17.79 24.86
N ARG A 31 -2.63 -18.72 24.96
CA ARG A 31 -3.55 -19.01 23.88
C ARG A 31 -4.17 -17.67 23.46
N ARG A 32 -3.78 -17.14 22.31
CA ARG A 32 -4.52 -16.02 21.71
C ARG A 32 -5.93 -16.53 21.52
N HIS A 33 -6.89 -15.97 22.25
CA HIS A 33 -8.29 -16.25 22.02
C HIS A 33 -8.57 -15.88 20.55
N PRO A 34 -9.24 -16.74 19.78
CA PRO A 34 -9.61 -16.41 18.41
C PRO A 34 -10.37 -15.09 18.45
N LYS A 35 -9.96 -14.14 17.59
CA LYS A 35 -10.57 -12.80 17.49
C LYS A 35 -12.06 -13.01 17.20
N LYS A 36 -12.93 -12.60 18.12
CA LYS A 36 -14.37 -12.74 17.94
C LYS A 36 -14.79 -11.85 16.77
N LEU A 37 -15.19 -12.48 15.67
CA LEU A 37 -15.72 -11.78 14.50
C LEU A 37 -17.04 -11.11 14.88
N LEU A 38 -17.12 -9.80 14.77
CA LEU A 38 -18.37 -9.06 14.97
C LEU A 38 -19.11 -8.98 13.64
N PRO A 39 -20.27 -9.67 13.49
CA PRO A 39 -21.07 -9.63 12.27
C PRO A 39 -21.48 -8.19 11.92
N LEU A 40 -21.63 -7.91 10.62
CA LEU A 40 -22.30 -6.68 10.19
C LEU A 40 -23.81 -6.78 10.46
N THR A 41 -24.39 -5.66 10.82
CA THR A 41 -25.86 -5.54 10.91
C THR A 41 -26.48 -5.28 9.54
N TYR A 42 -27.74 -5.62 9.41
CA TYR A 42 -28.49 -5.34 8.19
C TYR A 42 -28.42 -3.85 7.81
N LYS A 43 -28.15 -3.54 6.54
CA LYS A 43 -27.90 -2.20 6.00
C LYS A 43 -26.58 -1.53 6.43
N GLN A 44 -25.74 -2.20 7.18
CA GLN A 44 -24.42 -1.71 7.51
C GLN A 44 -23.44 -1.93 6.35
N TYR A 45 -22.54 -0.97 6.14
CA TYR A 45 -21.43 -1.09 5.18
C TYR A 45 -20.10 -0.68 5.84
N ILE A 46 -19.01 -1.23 5.33
CA ILE A 46 -17.64 -0.97 5.79
C ILE A 46 -16.74 -0.79 4.57
N PRO A 47 -15.91 0.29 4.52
CA PRO A 47 -15.85 1.42 5.43
C PRO A 47 -17.13 2.26 5.43
N ASN A 48 -17.38 3.05 6.48
CA ASN A 48 -18.60 3.87 6.62
C ASN A 48 -18.50 5.18 5.80
N VAL A 49 -18.32 5.00 4.49
CA VAL A 49 -18.30 6.04 3.45
C VAL A 49 -18.99 5.49 2.20
N ALA A 50 -19.39 6.35 1.29
CA ALA A 50 -20.03 5.90 0.05
C ALA A 50 -19.06 5.06 -0.80
N GLU A 51 -19.59 4.03 -1.47
CA GLU A 51 -18.82 3.06 -2.27
C GLU A 51 -17.87 3.71 -3.28
N LYS A 52 -18.37 4.71 -4.04
CA LYS A 52 -17.63 5.36 -5.13
C LYS A 52 -16.69 6.48 -4.64
N THR A 53 -16.27 6.44 -3.38
CA THR A 53 -15.29 7.37 -2.83
C THR A 53 -13.89 6.78 -2.80
N LEU A 54 -12.85 7.63 -2.73
CA LEU A 54 -11.46 7.21 -2.62
C LEU A 54 -11.19 6.38 -1.35
N GLY A 55 -11.98 6.60 -0.30
CA GLY A 55 -11.90 5.82 0.95
C GLY A 55 -12.49 4.41 0.87
N ALA A 56 -13.21 4.09 -0.21
CA ALA A 56 -13.83 2.80 -0.49
C ALA A 56 -13.34 2.27 -1.85
N SER A 57 -14.25 1.89 -2.75
CA SER A 57 -13.90 1.26 -4.04
C SER A 57 -13.52 2.24 -5.15
N GLY A 58 -13.67 3.57 -4.91
CA GLY A 58 -13.29 4.60 -5.87
C GLY A 58 -14.34 4.84 -6.95
N ARG A 59 -14.09 5.83 -7.80
CA ARG A 59 -15.04 6.28 -8.83
C ARG A 59 -15.33 5.21 -9.86
N TYR A 60 -16.50 5.32 -10.47
CA TYR A 60 -16.85 4.61 -11.69
C TYR A 60 -16.01 5.14 -12.87
N GLU A 61 -15.44 4.23 -13.66
CA GLU A 61 -14.52 4.53 -14.77
C GLU A 61 -15.12 4.22 -16.14
N GLY A 62 -16.37 3.73 -16.19
CA GLY A 62 -17.11 3.45 -17.42
C GLY A 62 -17.41 1.96 -17.62
N LYS A 63 -18.57 1.68 -18.22
CA LYS A 63 -19.04 0.32 -18.50
C LYS A 63 -18.06 -0.41 -19.44
N ILE A 64 -17.64 -1.59 -19.04
CA ILE A 64 -16.89 -2.52 -19.88
C ILE A 64 -17.90 -3.32 -20.69
N THR A 65 -17.68 -3.44 -22.00
CA THR A 65 -18.45 -4.30 -22.90
C THR A 65 -17.52 -5.31 -23.56
N ARG A 66 -18.06 -6.43 -24.06
CA ARG A 66 -17.25 -7.48 -24.72
C ARG A 66 -16.40 -6.96 -25.88
N ASN A 67 -16.83 -5.88 -26.53
CA ASN A 67 -16.14 -5.26 -27.65
C ASN A 67 -15.21 -4.11 -27.24
N SER A 68 -15.17 -3.74 -25.94
CA SER A 68 -14.29 -2.67 -25.46
C SER A 68 -12.86 -3.18 -25.26
N GLU A 69 -11.89 -2.29 -25.44
CA GLU A 69 -10.49 -2.61 -25.19
C GLU A 69 -10.25 -3.05 -23.73
N ARG A 70 -11.02 -2.47 -22.81
CA ARG A 70 -10.98 -2.78 -21.38
C ARG A 70 -11.51 -4.18 -21.04
N PHE A 71 -12.14 -4.91 -21.97
CA PHE A 71 -12.57 -6.29 -21.72
C PHE A 71 -11.42 -7.21 -21.32
N LYS A 72 -10.20 -6.91 -21.73
CA LYS A 72 -8.97 -7.61 -21.34
C LYS A 72 -8.67 -7.50 -19.83
N GLU A 73 -9.25 -6.53 -19.14
CA GLU A 73 -9.08 -6.34 -17.69
C GLU A 73 -9.89 -7.38 -16.90
N LEU A 74 -10.86 -8.01 -17.54
CA LEU A 74 -11.70 -9.03 -16.91
C LEU A 74 -11.09 -10.42 -17.07
N THR A 75 -10.95 -11.12 -15.95
CA THR A 75 -10.45 -12.49 -15.89
C THR A 75 -11.53 -13.42 -15.35
N PRO A 76 -11.76 -14.59 -15.98
CA PRO A 76 -12.74 -15.55 -15.48
C PRO A 76 -12.25 -16.21 -14.17
N ASN A 77 -13.19 -16.45 -13.26
CA ASN A 77 -12.94 -17.19 -12.03
C ASN A 77 -13.52 -18.61 -12.14
N TYR A 78 -12.66 -19.61 -12.19
CA TYR A 78 -13.01 -21.04 -12.26
C TYR A 78 -12.79 -21.78 -10.94
N ASN A 79 -12.72 -21.06 -9.81
CA ASN A 79 -12.57 -21.69 -8.50
C ASN A 79 -13.77 -22.61 -8.20
N THR A 80 -13.51 -23.89 -8.00
CA THR A 80 -14.53 -24.93 -7.73
C THR A 80 -15.19 -24.81 -6.35
N ASP A 81 -14.59 -24.02 -5.46
CA ASP A 81 -15.12 -23.74 -4.11
C ASP A 81 -16.10 -22.55 -4.11
N ILE A 82 -16.36 -21.98 -5.27
CA ILE A 82 -17.33 -20.90 -5.48
C ILE A 82 -18.43 -21.40 -6.42
N ILE A 83 -19.68 -21.20 -6.03
CA ILE A 83 -20.85 -21.45 -6.87
C ILE A 83 -21.23 -20.15 -7.54
N PHE A 84 -21.17 -20.10 -8.87
CA PHE A 84 -21.68 -18.98 -9.65
C PHE A 84 -23.09 -19.30 -10.12
N LYS A 85 -24.01 -18.34 -9.98
CA LYS A 85 -25.41 -18.50 -10.35
C LYS A 85 -25.60 -18.59 -11.87
N ASP A 86 -24.96 -17.71 -12.63
CA ASP A 86 -24.85 -17.68 -14.11
C ASP A 86 -26.17 -18.08 -14.79
N GLU A 87 -27.27 -17.33 -14.47
CA GLU A 87 -28.63 -17.65 -14.96
C GLU A 87 -28.75 -17.47 -16.47
N GLU A 88 -27.99 -16.51 -17.02
CA GLU A 88 -27.96 -16.19 -18.45
C GLU A 88 -27.14 -17.21 -19.27
N ASN A 89 -26.38 -18.10 -18.61
CA ASN A 89 -25.43 -19.03 -19.23
C ASN A 89 -24.42 -18.35 -20.17
N THR A 90 -24.07 -17.10 -19.90
CA THR A 90 -23.08 -16.33 -20.66
C THR A 90 -21.67 -16.39 -20.05
N GLY A 91 -21.57 -16.87 -18.82
CA GLY A 91 -20.36 -16.86 -18.01
C GLY A 91 -20.01 -15.47 -17.49
N ALA A 92 -20.89 -14.47 -17.61
CA ALA A 92 -20.65 -13.10 -17.18
C ALA A 92 -20.37 -13.02 -15.67
N ASP A 93 -21.12 -13.74 -14.85
CA ASP A 93 -20.91 -13.80 -13.40
C ASP A 93 -19.51 -14.26 -12.96
N ARG A 94 -18.80 -14.95 -13.85
CA ARG A 94 -17.41 -15.40 -13.58
C ARG A 94 -16.37 -14.36 -13.95
N LEU A 95 -16.74 -13.37 -14.77
CA LEU A 95 -15.83 -12.34 -15.26
C LEU A 95 -15.70 -11.23 -14.22
N MET A 96 -14.47 -10.92 -13.84
CA MET A 96 -14.16 -9.89 -12.84
C MET A 96 -12.73 -9.40 -12.99
N THR A 97 -12.42 -8.26 -12.42
CA THR A 97 -11.03 -7.78 -12.33
C THR A 97 -10.18 -8.75 -11.50
N GLN A 98 -8.89 -8.80 -11.73
CA GLN A 98 -7.98 -9.70 -11.00
C GLN A 98 -8.06 -9.46 -9.50
N ARG A 99 -8.12 -8.19 -9.06
CA ARG A 99 -8.27 -7.84 -7.65
C ARG A 99 -9.56 -8.41 -7.04
N CYS A 100 -10.68 -8.29 -7.74
CA CYS A 100 -11.96 -8.86 -7.28
C CYS A 100 -11.86 -10.39 -7.14
N LYS A 101 -11.28 -11.06 -8.13
CA LYS A 101 -11.03 -12.50 -8.15
C LYS A 101 -10.18 -12.95 -6.95
N ASP A 102 -9.09 -12.25 -6.64
CA ASP A 102 -8.21 -12.61 -5.53
C ASP A 102 -8.93 -12.48 -4.18
N LYS A 103 -9.72 -11.41 -3.99
CA LYS A 103 -10.49 -11.21 -2.76
C LYS A 103 -11.61 -12.23 -2.63
N LEU A 104 -12.27 -12.57 -3.73
CA LEU A 104 -13.32 -13.58 -3.76
C LEU A 104 -12.77 -14.98 -3.43
N ASN A 105 -11.61 -15.35 -3.97
CA ASN A 105 -10.96 -16.62 -3.67
C ASN A 105 -10.53 -16.71 -2.19
N SER A 106 -9.99 -15.63 -1.63
CA SER A 106 -9.65 -15.54 -0.20
C SER A 106 -10.89 -15.67 0.69
N LEU A 107 -12.00 -15.04 0.28
CA LEU A 107 -13.28 -15.16 0.98
C LEU A 107 -13.83 -16.61 0.93
N ALA A 108 -13.71 -17.30 -0.19
CA ALA A 108 -14.17 -18.68 -0.34
C ALA A 108 -13.49 -19.61 0.68
N ILE A 109 -12.16 -19.46 0.87
CA ILE A 109 -11.41 -20.19 1.90
C ILE A 109 -11.95 -19.87 3.30
N SER A 110 -12.20 -18.59 3.58
CA SER A 110 -12.72 -18.15 4.88
C SER A 110 -14.10 -18.70 5.17
N VAL A 111 -14.97 -18.78 4.15
CA VAL A 111 -16.33 -19.36 4.25
C VAL A 111 -16.27 -20.85 4.57
N MET A 112 -15.43 -21.61 3.86
CA MET A 112 -15.27 -23.05 4.11
C MET A 112 -14.69 -23.33 5.51
N ASN A 113 -13.77 -22.51 5.96
CA ASN A 113 -13.20 -22.62 7.31
C ASN A 113 -14.23 -22.28 8.41
N GLN A 114 -15.08 -21.28 8.15
CA GLN A 114 -16.12 -20.86 9.11
C GLN A 114 -17.27 -21.86 9.18
N TRP A 115 -17.66 -22.44 8.05
CA TRP A 115 -18.79 -23.38 7.94
C TRP A 115 -18.40 -24.56 7.05
N PRO A 116 -17.86 -25.64 7.63
CA PRO A 116 -17.49 -26.84 6.87
C PRO A 116 -18.66 -27.37 6.01
N GLY A 117 -18.40 -27.62 4.74
CA GLY A 117 -19.39 -28.08 3.78
C GLY A 117 -20.23 -26.98 3.12
N ILE A 118 -20.14 -25.73 3.56
CA ILE A 118 -20.79 -24.57 2.92
C ILE A 118 -19.79 -23.89 1.98
N LYS A 119 -20.22 -23.60 0.75
CA LYS A 119 -19.45 -22.86 -0.24
C LYS A 119 -19.92 -21.40 -0.33
N LEU A 120 -19.03 -20.54 -0.79
CA LEU A 120 -19.39 -19.20 -1.22
C LEU A 120 -20.24 -19.28 -2.50
N ARG A 121 -21.28 -18.46 -2.60
CA ARG A 121 -22.10 -18.37 -3.80
C ARG A 121 -22.13 -16.93 -4.30
N VAL A 122 -21.77 -16.72 -5.56
CA VAL A 122 -21.92 -15.46 -6.31
C VAL A 122 -23.28 -15.48 -6.98
N THR A 123 -24.06 -14.46 -6.75
CA THR A 123 -25.38 -14.28 -7.35
C THR A 123 -25.37 -13.31 -8.51
N GLU A 124 -24.37 -12.43 -8.55
CA GLU A 124 -24.15 -11.47 -9.63
C GLU A 124 -22.67 -11.11 -9.67
N GLY A 125 -22.09 -11.08 -10.87
CA GLY A 125 -20.71 -10.69 -11.13
C GLY A 125 -20.63 -9.46 -12.04
N TRP A 126 -19.94 -9.59 -13.19
CA TRP A 126 -19.93 -8.55 -14.22
C TRP A 126 -21.26 -8.50 -14.94
N ASP A 127 -21.93 -7.35 -14.89
CA ASP A 127 -23.22 -7.11 -15.54
C ASP A 127 -23.02 -6.55 -16.96
N GLU A 128 -23.31 -7.37 -17.96
CA GLU A 128 -23.31 -6.93 -19.36
C GLU A 128 -24.66 -6.40 -19.83
N ASP A 129 -25.76 -6.81 -19.21
CA ASP A 129 -27.13 -6.60 -19.66
C ASP A 129 -27.75 -5.30 -19.14
N GLY A 130 -27.26 -4.77 -18.04
CA GLY A 130 -27.69 -3.47 -17.54
C GLY A 130 -28.77 -3.55 -16.46
N HIS A 131 -28.76 -4.56 -15.62
CA HIS A 131 -29.70 -4.76 -14.53
C HIS A 131 -29.42 -3.91 -13.28
N HIS A 132 -28.24 -3.30 -13.20
CA HIS A 132 -27.84 -2.45 -12.08
C HIS A 132 -28.10 -0.96 -12.34
N SER A 133 -28.00 -0.17 -11.28
CA SER A 133 -28.08 1.30 -11.38
C SER A 133 -26.98 1.86 -12.28
N MET A 134 -27.22 3.03 -12.88
CA MET A 134 -26.20 3.75 -13.63
C MET A 134 -24.93 3.91 -12.80
N GLU A 135 -23.77 3.74 -13.43
CA GLU A 135 -22.46 3.79 -12.78
C GLU A 135 -22.21 2.69 -11.71
N SER A 136 -22.91 1.56 -11.77
CA SER A 136 -22.62 0.43 -10.89
C SER A 136 -21.24 -0.17 -11.18
N LEU A 137 -20.51 -0.56 -10.13
CA LEU A 137 -19.20 -1.20 -10.28
C LEU A 137 -19.29 -2.63 -10.81
N HIS A 138 -20.49 -3.24 -10.87
CA HIS A 138 -20.72 -4.48 -11.60
C HIS A 138 -20.42 -4.33 -13.10
N TYR A 139 -20.71 -3.18 -13.70
CA TYR A 139 -20.39 -2.91 -15.11
C TYR A 139 -18.90 -2.89 -15.43
N GLU A 140 -18.05 -2.79 -14.39
CA GLU A 140 -16.61 -2.81 -14.52
C GLU A 140 -15.98 -4.14 -14.03
N GLY A 141 -16.78 -5.12 -13.62
CA GLY A 141 -16.31 -6.36 -13.00
C GLY A 141 -15.60 -6.15 -11.67
N ARG A 142 -15.84 -5.04 -11.00
CA ARG A 142 -15.26 -4.65 -9.71
C ARG A 142 -16.17 -4.92 -8.54
N ALA A 143 -17.39 -5.35 -8.77
CA ALA A 143 -18.34 -5.71 -7.73
C ALA A 143 -18.89 -7.12 -7.93
N VAL A 144 -19.26 -7.73 -6.82
CA VAL A 144 -19.95 -9.03 -6.77
C VAL A 144 -21.00 -9.03 -5.68
N ASP A 145 -22.13 -9.64 -5.96
CA ASP A 145 -23.15 -9.95 -4.99
C ASP A 145 -22.99 -11.40 -4.51
N ILE A 146 -22.98 -11.60 -3.21
CA ILE A 146 -22.65 -12.90 -2.63
C ILE A 146 -23.66 -13.37 -1.60
N THR A 147 -23.73 -14.69 -1.48
CA THR A 147 -24.48 -15.42 -0.44
C THR A 147 -23.69 -16.64 -0.03
N THR A 148 -24.22 -17.42 0.93
CA THR A 148 -23.78 -18.80 1.19
C THR A 148 -24.53 -19.78 0.31
N SER A 149 -23.94 -20.95 0.03
CA SER A 149 -24.55 -21.98 -0.82
C SER A 149 -25.89 -22.52 -0.28
N ASP A 150 -26.05 -22.56 1.05
CA ASP A 150 -27.29 -22.93 1.73
C ASP A 150 -28.33 -21.80 1.82
N ARG A 151 -27.97 -20.58 1.43
CA ARG A 151 -28.81 -19.37 1.46
C ARG A 151 -29.36 -19.03 2.86
N ASP A 152 -28.70 -19.47 3.92
CA ASP A 152 -29.08 -19.17 5.29
C ASP A 152 -28.77 -17.72 5.66
N LYS A 153 -29.82 -16.91 5.76
CA LYS A 153 -29.73 -15.47 6.05
C LYS A 153 -29.11 -15.15 7.41
N SER A 154 -29.16 -16.09 8.36
CA SER A 154 -28.54 -15.90 9.67
C SER A 154 -27.01 -15.80 9.59
N LYS A 155 -26.42 -16.30 8.52
CA LYS A 155 -24.97 -16.26 8.24
C LYS A 155 -24.52 -14.97 7.58
N TYR A 156 -25.41 -14.16 6.98
CA TYR A 156 -25.05 -13.04 6.13
C TYR A 156 -24.28 -11.93 6.85
N GLY A 157 -24.62 -11.64 8.10
CA GLY A 157 -23.83 -10.69 8.90
C GLY A 157 -22.39 -11.14 9.12
N THR A 158 -22.19 -12.44 9.39
CA THR A 158 -20.85 -13.02 9.53
C THR A 158 -20.15 -13.11 8.17
N LEU A 159 -20.86 -13.47 7.08
CA LEU A 159 -20.32 -13.49 5.73
C LEU A 159 -19.83 -12.09 5.32
N SER A 160 -20.61 -11.04 5.63
CA SER A 160 -20.18 -9.65 5.39
C SER A 160 -18.87 -9.32 6.13
N ARG A 161 -18.72 -9.76 7.38
CA ARG A 161 -17.47 -9.59 8.15
C ARG A 161 -16.31 -10.35 7.53
N LEU A 162 -16.53 -11.59 7.08
CA LEU A 162 -15.51 -12.38 6.38
C LEU A 162 -15.08 -11.69 5.07
N ALA A 163 -16.00 -11.05 4.34
CA ALA A 163 -15.67 -10.29 3.14
C ALA A 163 -14.78 -9.07 3.46
N VAL A 164 -15.05 -8.36 4.56
CA VAL A 164 -14.17 -7.29 5.05
C VAL A 164 -12.78 -7.82 5.39
N GLU A 165 -12.69 -8.94 6.11
CA GLU A 165 -11.40 -9.56 6.48
C GLU A 165 -10.67 -10.15 5.26
N ALA A 166 -11.37 -10.59 4.22
CA ALA A 166 -10.78 -11.01 2.93
C ALA A 166 -10.20 -9.83 2.13
N GLY A 167 -10.50 -8.60 2.54
CA GLY A 167 -9.92 -7.38 2.01
C GLY A 167 -10.65 -6.79 0.81
N PHE A 168 -11.97 -7.00 0.69
CA PHE A 168 -12.79 -6.16 -0.17
C PHE A 168 -12.72 -4.70 0.29
N ASP A 169 -12.66 -3.77 -0.66
CA ASP A 169 -12.48 -2.35 -0.35
C ASP A 169 -13.78 -1.70 0.14
N TRP A 170 -14.93 -2.29 -0.17
CA TRP A 170 -16.24 -1.92 0.35
C TRP A 170 -17.17 -3.14 0.42
N VAL A 171 -17.85 -3.31 1.55
CA VAL A 171 -18.77 -4.41 1.82
C VAL A 171 -20.05 -3.85 2.41
N HIS A 172 -21.19 -4.15 1.83
CA HIS A 172 -22.51 -3.71 2.26
C HIS A 172 -23.43 -4.91 2.49
N TYR A 173 -23.96 -5.07 3.69
CA TYR A 173 -25.07 -5.99 3.94
C TYR A 173 -26.35 -5.34 3.37
N GLU A 174 -26.45 -5.31 2.06
CA GLU A 174 -27.39 -4.50 1.31
C GLU A 174 -28.84 -4.98 1.43
N SER A 175 -29.07 -6.28 1.30
CA SER A 175 -30.41 -6.82 1.28
C SER A 175 -30.49 -8.14 2.04
N LYS A 176 -31.72 -8.62 2.29
CA LYS A 176 -31.95 -9.98 2.80
C LYS A 176 -31.67 -11.06 1.74
N ALA A 177 -31.37 -10.68 0.51
CA ALA A 177 -31.10 -11.59 -0.61
C ALA A 177 -29.59 -11.78 -0.85
N HIS A 178 -28.76 -10.72 -0.64
CA HIS A 178 -27.33 -10.75 -0.93
C HIS A 178 -26.56 -9.72 -0.10
N ILE A 179 -25.26 -9.87 -0.13
CA ILE A 179 -24.26 -8.91 0.35
C ILE A 179 -23.53 -8.39 -0.87
N HIS A 180 -23.48 -7.09 -1.03
CA HIS A 180 -22.72 -6.43 -2.09
C HIS A 180 -21.27 -6.20 -1.62
N CYS A 181 -20.29 -6.57 -2.46
CA CYS A 181 -18.87 -6.40 -2.20
C CYS A 181 -18.19 -5.80 -3.41
N SER A 182 -17.36 -4.79 -3.22
CA SER A 182 -16.62 -4.19 -4.32
C SER A 182 -15.15 -3.90 -4.01
N VAL A 183 -14.38 -3.70 -5.06
CA VAL A 183 -12.94 -3.44 -5.01
C VAL A 183 -12.58 -2.19 -5.81
N LYS A 184 -11.43 -1.60 -5.48
CA LYS A 184 -10.82 -0.54 -6.26
C LYS A 184 -10.43 -1.04 -7.65
N ALA A 185 -10.48 -0.15 -8.64
CA ALA A 185 -9.95 -0.45 -9.96
C ALA A 185 -8.45 -0.75 -9.88
N GLU A 186 -7.97 -1.71 -10.65
CA GLU A 186 -6.55 -2.08 -10.69
C GLU A 186 -5.66 -0.93 -11.16
N ASN A 187 -6.21 -0.11 -12.05
CA ASN A 187 -5.57 1.09 -12.58
C ASN A 187 -5.97 2.36 -11.81
N SER A 188 -6.82 2.25 -10.76
CA SER A 188 -7.17 3.43 -10.00
C SER A 188 -5.93 4.02 -9.34
N VAL A 189 -5.90 5.33 -9.33
CA VAL A 189 -4.89 6.14 -8.64
C VAL A 189 -4.68 5.67 -7.19
N ALA A 190 -5.72 5.12 -6.57
CA ALA A 190 -5.67 4.58 -5.22
C ALA A 190 -5.05 3.16 -5.13
N ALA A 191 -5.11 2.35 -6.20
CA ALA A 191 -4.57 0.98 -6.20
C ALA A 191 -3.06 0.94 -6.53
N LYS A 192 -2.55 1.96 -7.23
CA LYS A 192 -1.13 2.08 -7.61
C LYS A 192 -0.28 2.88 -6.63
N SER A 193 -0.84 3.32 -5.51
CA SER A 193 -0.08 4.11 -4.55
C SER A 193 0.77 3.23 -3.61
N GLY A 194 1.93 2.81 -4.08
CA GLY A 194 3.10 2.68 -3.22
C GLY A 194 3.33 4.01 -2.47
N GLY A 195 4.25 4.04 -1.52
CA GLY A 195 4.55 5.31 -0.84
C GLY A 195 5.48 6.17 -1.68
N CYS A 196 4.95 7.19 -2.34
CA CYS A 196 5.68 8.01 -3.29
C CYS A 196 5.46 9.50 -3.05
N PHE A 197 6.42 10.29 -3.54
CA PHE A 197 6.33 11.73 -3.76
C PHE A 197 6.08 12.00 -5.25
N PRO A 198 5.45 13.13 -5.63
CA PRO A 198 5.38 13.55 -7.03
C PRO A 198 6.78 13.87 -7.58
N GLY A 199 6.97 13.73 -8.87
CA GLY A 199 8.28 13.99 -9.50
C GLY A 199 8.77 15.43 -9.33
N SER A 200 7.85 16.38 -9.16
CA SER A 200 8.14 17.80 -8.93
C SER A 200 8.51 18.16 -7.49
N ALA A 201 8.32 17.26 -6.52
CA ALA A 201 8.76 17.48 -5.14
C ALA A 201 10.28 17.70 -5.09
N SER A 202 10.76 18.50 -4.15
CA SER A 202 12.16 18.92 -4.09
C SER A 202 12.88 18.44 -2.83
N VAL A 203 14.15 18.10 -2.99
CA VAL A 203 15.09 17.79 -1.90
C VAL A 203 16.22 18.81 -1.87
N THR A 204 16.84 19.02 -0.72
CA THR A 204 18.01 19.88 -0.54
C THR A 204 19.27 19.04 -0.62
N LEU A 205 20.21 19.41 -1.49
CA LEU A 205 21.52 18.77 -1.62
C LEU A 205 22.55 19.38 -0.65
N GLN A 206 23.69 18.69 -0.51
CA GLN A 206 24.77 19.11 0.41
C GLN A 206 25.38 20.48 0.06
N ASP A 207 25.33 20.89 -1.19
CA ASP A 207 25.78 22.22 -1.66
C ASP A 207 24.74 23.33 -1.43
N GLY A 208 23.60 23.00 -0.79
CA GLY A 208 22.47 23.91 -0.56
C GLY A 208 21.54 24.08 -1.76
N SER A 209 21.83 23.47 -2.90
CA SER A 209 20.94 23.53 -4.06
C SER A 209 19.71 22.66 -3.86
N ARG A 210 18.62 22.99 -4.57
CA ARG A 210 17.40 22.16 -4.61
C ARG A 210 17.34 21.34 -5.90
N LYS A 211 16.96 20.08 -5.77
CA LYS A 211 16.83 19.15 -6.88
C LYS A 211 15.46 18.47 -6.84
N SER A 212 14.82 18.30 -8.00
CA SER A 212 13.57 17.54 -8.07
C SER A 212 13.80 16.08 -7.73
N VAL A 213 12.84 15.45 -7.03
CA VAL A 213 12.95 14.05 -6.62
C VAL A 213 13.14 13.14 -7.84
N LYS A 214 12.45 13.40 -8.96
CA LYS A 214 12.61 12.62 -10.21
C LYS A 214 14.03 12.66 -10.81
N ASP A 215 14.82 13.69 -10.50
CA ASP A 215 16.15 13.92 -11.07
C ASP A 215 17.29 13.42 -10.16
N LEU A 216 16.94 12.78 -9.02
CA LEU A 216 17.93 12.21 -8.10
C LEU A 216 18.76 11.12 -8.78
N LYS A 217 20.06 11.14 -8.53
CA LYS A 217 21.03 10.14 -8.99
C LYS A 217 21.67 9.43 -7.80
N VAL A 218 21.99 8.16 -7.96
CA VAL A 218 22.69 7.37 -6.93
C VAL A 218 23.97 8.08 -6.50
N GLY A 219 24.12 8.27 -5.18
CA GLY A 219 25.23 9.01 -4.58
C GLY A 219 24.98 10.50 -4.35
N ASP A 220 23.85 11.08 -4.82
CA ASP A 220 23.44 12.43 -4.42
C ASP A 220 23.30 12.49 -2.90
N LYS A 221 23.90 13.48 -2.26
CA LYS A 221 23.80 13.69 -0.81
C LYS A 221 22.62 14.63 -0.52
N VAL A 222 21.56 14.05 0.05
CA VAL A 222 20.30 14.73 0.36
C VAL A 222 20.16 14.97 1.85
N LEU A 223 19.48 16.06 2.22
CA LEU A 223 19.19 16.38 3.61
C LEU A 223 18.21 15.37 4.23
N ALA A 224 18.53 14.89 5.42
CA ALA A 224 17.78 13.89 6.16
C ALA A 224 17.94 14.11 7.67
N ALA A 225 17.33 13.27 8.48
CA ALA A 225 17.60 13.19 9.92
C ALA A 225 18.14 11.80 10.28
N ASN A 226 19.08 11.76 11.23
CA ASN A 226 19.56 10.51 11.83
C ASN A 226 18.56 9.99 12.90
N THR A 227 18.87 8.87 13.53
CA THR A 227 18.06 8.26 14.60
C THR A 227 17.93 9.13 15.85
N GLU A 228 18.84 10.06 16.06
CA GLU A 228 18.84 11.03 17.17
C GLU A 228 18.04 12.29 16.84
N GLY A 229 17.50 12.41 15.62
CA GLY A 229 16.75 13.58 15.16
C GLY A 229 17.64 14.72 14.70
N GLU A 230 18.94 14.51 14.51
CA GLU A 230 19.89 15.53 14.03
C GLU A 230 19.89 15.57 12.50
N LEU A 231 20.05 16.77 11.93
CA LEU A 231 20.18 16.96 10.49
C LEU A 231 21.50 16.40 9.97
N VAL A 232 21.42 15.60 8.93
CA VAL A 232 22.56 15.00 8.25
C VAL A 232 22.36 14.99 6.75
N TYR A 233 23.45 15.06 5.99
CA TYR A 233 23.42 14.76 4.56
C TYR A 233 23.76 13.28 4.35
N THR A 234 22.90 12.59 3.62
CA THR A 234 22.98 11.15 3.40
C THR A 234 22.88 10.79 1.94
N ASP A 235 23.49 9.70 1.53
CA ASP A 235 23.45 9.27 0.14
C ASP A 235 22.07 8.78 -0.24
N PHE A 236 21.56 9.24 -1.39
CA PHE A 236 20.46 8.61 -2.11
C PHE A 236 20.95 7.31 -2.73
N ILE A 237 20.26 6.20 -2.45
CA ILE A 237 20.66 4.85 -2.87
C ILE A 237 19.96 4.44 -4.16
N MET A 238 18.64 4.57 -4.19
CA MET A 238 17.80 4.12 -5.30
C MET A 238 16.35 4.54 -5.11
N PHE A 239 15.55 4.36 -6.17
CA PHE A 239 14.09 4.33 -6.04
C PHE A 239 13.63 2.89 -5.82
N ILE A 240 12.76 2.67 -4.81
CA ILE A 240 12.10 1.37 -4.60
C ILE A 240 10.78 1.26 -5.37
N ASP A 241 10.24 2.38 -5.80
CA ASP A 241 9.14 2.52 -6.75
C ASP A 241 9.32 3.81 -7.53
N GLN A 242 9.11 3.77 -8.83
CA GLN A 242 9.09 4.95 -9.68
C GLN A 242 8.16 4.78 -10.87
N ASP A 243 7.49 5.85 -11.22
CA ASP A 243 6.65 5.97 -12.41
C ASP A 243 6.75 7.42 -12.87
N SER A 244 7.31 7.63 -14.03
CA SER A 244 7.66 8.98 -14.53
C SER A 244 6.51 9.69 -15.21
N THR A 245 5.48 8.99 -15.66
CA THR A 245 4.46 9.49 -16.60
C THR A 245 3.04 9.48 -16.08
N THR A 246 2.70 8.57 -15.16
CA THR A 246 1.32 8.43 -14.71
C THR A 246 0.92 9.58 -13.79
N ARG A 247 -0.22 10.18 -14.05
CA ARG A 247 -0.85 11.15 -13.13
C ARG A 247 -1.53 10.43 -11.99
N ARG A 248 -1.36 10.94 -10.76
CA ARG A 248 -1.92 10.35 -9.54
C ARG A 248 -2.41 11.42 -8.57
N MET A 249 -3.37 11.02 -7.73
CA MET A 249 -3.84 11.86 -6.62
C MET A 249 -2.90 11.73 -5.42
N PHE A 250 -2.47 12.84 -4.91
CA PHE A 250 -1.62 12.95 -3.73
C PHE A 250 -2.34 13.70 -2.62
N TYR A 251 -2.00 13.38 -1.38
CA TYR A 251 -2.32 14.21 -0.23
C TYR A 251 -1.41 15.42 -0.21
N VAL A 252 -1.98 16.60 -0.17
CA VAL A 252 -1.27 17.86 0.06
C VAL A 252 -1.55 18.27 1.50
N ILE A 253 -0.52 18.36 2.31
CA ILE A 253 -0.59 18.72 3.72
C ILE A 253 0.10 20.05 3.89
N GLU A 254 -0.65 21.09 4.24
CA GLU A 254 -0.16 22.45 4.44
C GLU A 254 -0.06 22.77 5.94
N THR A 255 0.96 23.57 6.28
CA THR A 255 1.26 23.97 7.65
C THR A 255 0.99 25.45 7.88
N LYS A 256 0.62 25.81 9.12
CA LYS A 256 0.23 27.20 9.49
C LYS A 256 1.36 28.21 9.48
N GLU A 257 2.55 27.79 9.97
CA GLU A 257 3.58 28.73 10.41
C GLU A 257 4.64 29.04 9.35
N ALA A 258 4.70 28.23 8.29
CA ALA A 258 5.81 28.31 7.34
C ALA A 258 5.41 28.30 5.87
N THR A 259 4.10 28.36 5.56
CA THR A 259 3.58 28.19 4.18
C THR A 259 4.17 26.97 3.45
N GLN A 260 4.72 26.03 4.22
CA GLN A 260 5.31 24.81 3.69
C GLN A 260 4.21 23.80 3.45
N LYS A 261 4.33 23.10 2.35
CA LYS A 261 3.43 22.01 2.00
C LYS A 261 4.23 20.79 1.61
N ILE A 262 3.79 19.63 2.03
CA ILE A 262 4.31 18.36 1.52
C ILE A 262 3.24 17.64 0.72
N THR A 263 3.66 17.05 -0.39
CA THR A 263 2.80 16.30 -1.30
C THR A 263 3.28 14.86 -1.37
N LEU A 264 2.40 13.90 -1.02
CA LEU A 264 2.77 12.48 -0.96
C LEU A 264 1.53 11.58 -1.07
N THR A 265 1.75 10.30 -1.33
CA THR A 265 0.64 9.33 -1.42
C THR A 265 0.11 8.95 -0.04
N ALA A 266 -1.14 8.43 0.00
CA ALA A 266 -1.86 8.08 1.23
C ALA A 266 -1.10 7.14 2.17
N ALA A 267 -0.38 6.16 1.61
CA ALA A 267 0.34 5.12 2.35
C ALA A 267 1.76 5.51 2.77
N HIS A 268 2.22 6.71 2.42
CA HIS A 268 3.55 7.19 2.78
C HIS A 268 3.61 7.58 4.26
N LEU A 269 4.74 7.31 4.93
CA LEU A 269 4.92 7.63 6.33
C LEU A 269 5.48 9.06 6.53
N LEU A 270 4.84 9.80 7.42
CA LEU A 270 5.27 11.10 7.93
C LEU A 270 5.56 11.03 9.42
N PHE A 271 6.51 11.85 9.87
CA PHE A 271 6.79 12.00 11.29
C PHE A 271 5.90 13.08 11.90
N VAL A 272 5.11 12.68 12.91
CA VAL A 272 4.28 13.58 13.71
C VAL A 272 4.79 13.63 15.15
N VAL A 273 4.68 14.80 15.77
CA VAL A 273 5.08 15.02 17.16
C VAL A 273 3.82 15.00 18.04
N SER A 274 3.89 14.34 19.19
CA SER A 274 2.80 14.35 20.18
C SER A 274 2.53 15.75 20.70
N ASN A 275 1.26 16.07 20.90
CA ASN A 275 0.77 17.44 21.24
C ASN A 275 1.34 18.08 22.50
N SER A 276 1.97 17.33 23.39
CA SER A 276 2.42 17.79 24.70
C SER A 276 3.87 18.23 24.80
N THR A 277 4.71 17.93 23.79
CA THR A 277 6.14 18.25 23.83
C THR A 277 6.61 18.82 22.50
N THR A 278 7.52 19.80 22.55
CA THR A 278 8.29 20.27 21.39
C THR A 278 9.51 19.36 21.13
N ASP A 279 9.60 18.24 21.85
CA ASP A 279 10.72 17.33 21.80
C ASP A 279 10.60 16.41 20.56
N LEU A 280 11.54 16.56 19.65
CA LEU A 280 11.65 15.75 18.45
C LEU A 280 11.91 14.26 18.74
N HIS A 281 12.40 13.92 19.95
CA HIS A 281 12.59 12.53 20.39
C HIS A 281 11.27 11.76 20.57
N THR A 282 10.12 12.45 20.57
CA THR A 282 8.78 11.85 20.67
C THR A 282 8.08 11.67 19.32
N MET A 283 8.82 11.73 18.21
CA MET A 283 8.27 11.52 16.87
C MET A 283 7.70 10.12 16.70
N SER A 284 6.55 10.02 16.08
CA SER A 284 5.96 8.78 15.63
C SER A 284 5.71 8.81 14.11
N ALA A 285 5.98 7.71 13.44
CA ALA A 285 5.67 7.56 12.03
C ALA A 285 4.20 7.20 11.85
N VAL A 286 3.47 7.93 11.03
CA VAL A 286 2.05 7.66 10.70
C VAL A 286 1.83 7.80 9.21
N PHE A 287 0.85 7.08 8.67
CA PHE A 287 0.47 7.24 7.27
C PHE A 287 -0.07 8.66 7.00
N ALA A 288 0.27 9.22 5.83
CA ALA A 288 -0.23 10.53 5.41
C ALA A 288 -1.76 10.62 5.46
N SER A 289 -2.45 9.53 5.13
CA SER A 289 -3.92 9.44 5.22
C SER A 289 -4.48 9.50 6.65
N LYS A 290 -3.64 9.28 7.66
CA LYS A 290 -4.02 9.34 9.08
C LYS A 290 -3.69 10.70 9.73
N VAL A 291 -2.92 11.54 9.04
CA VAL A 291 -2.60 12.90 9.53
C VAL A 291 -3.87 13.74 9.57
N LYS A 292 -4.00 14.58 10.60
CA LYS A 292 -5.17 15.43 10.82
C LYS A 292 -4.74 16.88 11.04
N PRO A 293 -5.57 17.86 10.63
CA PRO A 293 -5.39 19.26 11.04
C PRO A 293 -5.24 19.40 12.56
N GLY A 294 -4.33 20.25 12.99
CA GLY A 294 -3.95 20.44 14.39
C GLY A 294 -2.81 19.56 14.89
N GLN A 295 -2.46 18.46 14.21
CA GLN A 295 -1.24 17.72 14.51
C GLN A 295 0.00 18.50 14.09
N LYS A 296 1.17 18.14 14.63
CA LYS A 296 2.44 18.81 14.32
C LYS A 296 3.32 17.90 13.48
N LEU A 297 3.79 18.42 12.34
CA LEU A 297 4.83 17.81 11.51
C LEU A 297 6.21 18.37 11.87
N VAL A 298 7.25 17.65 11.49
CA VAL A 298 8.63 18.09 11.62
C VAL A 298 9.09 18.72 10.31
N VAL A 299 9.53 19.95 10.37
CA VAL A 299 10.00 20.70 9.19
C VAL A 299 11.41 21.19 9.38
N PHE A 300 12.11 21.39 8.28
CA PHE A 300 13.41 22.01 8.22
C PHE A 300 13.26 23.54 8.14
N ASP A 301 13.90 24.22 9.08
CA ASP A 301 14.01 25.67 9.10
C ASP A 301 15.32 26.10 8.45
N ASP A 302 15.26 26.55 7.21
CA ASP A 302 16.45 27.02 6.44
C ASP A 302 17.20 28.17 7.15
N LEU A 303 16.48 29.04 7.90
CA LEU A 303 17.08 30.20 8.54
C LEU A 303 17.96 29.85 9.73
N HIS A 304 17.55 28.84 10.50
CA HIS A 304 18.24 28.44 11.71
C HIS A 304 18.99 27.11 11.56
N ASN A 305 18.91 26.48 10.36
CA ASN A 305 19.52 25.18 10.05
C ASN A 305 19.17 24.10 11.10
N GLN A 306 17.89 24.00 11.45
CA GLN A 306 17.40 23.06 12.46
C GLN A 306 16.02 22.51 12.11
N LEU A 307 15.67 21.37 12.73
CA LEU A 307 14.32 20.84 12.67
C LEU A 307 13.44 21.54 13.71
N LYS A 308 12.22 21.87 13.31
CA LYS A 308 11.18 22.39 14.21
C LYS A 308 9.83 21.72 13.94
N SER A 309 8.95 21.73 14.92
CA SER A 309 7.59 21.25 14.76
C SER A 309 6.65 22.38 14.33
N VAL A 310 5.82 22.13 13.32
CA VAL A 310 4.80 23.07 12.82
C VAL A 310 3.43 22.41 12.73
N THR A 311 2.38 23.19 12.99
CA THR A 311 1.02 22.66 13.03
C THR A 311 0.43 22.53 11.63
N VAL A 312 -0.18 21.38 11.35
CA VAL A 312 -0.95 21.14 10.12
C VAL A 312 -2.19 22.03 10.11
N GLU A 313 -2.38 22.80 9.05
CA GLU A 313 -3.53 23.68 8.86
C GLU A 313 -4.66 22.99 8.12
N ARG A 314 -4.35 22.48 6.91
CA ARG A 314 -5.33 21.81 6.08
C ARG A 314 -4.72 20.66 5.27
N ILE A 315 -5.60 19.77 4.87
CA ILE A 315 -5.25 18.60 4.06
C ILE A 315 -6.28 18.50 2.94
N TYR A 316 -5.79 18.35 1.71
CA TYR A 316 -6.62 18.14 0.54
C TYR A 316 -5.92 17.21 -0.45
N MET A 317 -6.59 16.86 -1.53
CA MET A 317 -6.03 16.00 -2.57
C MET A 317 -5.89 16.78 -3.87
N GLU A 318 -4.76 16.57 -4.54
CA GLU A 318 -4.45 17.21 -5.81
C GLU A 318 -3.73 16.21 -6.73
N GLU A 319 -3.91 16.38 -8.05
CA GLU A 319 -3.31 15.49 -9.04
C GLU A 319 -1.94 16.01 -9.47
N TYR A 320 -0.92 15.14 -9.41
CA TYR A 320 0.43 15.41 -9.88
C TYR A 320 0.93 14.32 -10.82
N GLU A 321 1.91 14.66 -11.65
CA GLU A 321 2.56 13.76 -12.59
C GLU A 321 3.77 13.07 -11.95
N GLY A 322 3.89 11.77 -12.21
CA GLY A 322 4.97 10.94 -11.72
C GLY A 322 4.81 10.56 -10.23
N SER A 323 5.46 9.49 -9.85
CA SER A 323 5.52 9.03 -8.45
C SER A 323 6.85 8.35 -8.17
N PHE A 324 7.56 8.79 -7.12
CA PHE A 324 8.91 8.39 -6.82
C PHE A 324 9.07 8.09 -5.34
N ALA A 325 9.64 6.93 -5.01
CA ALA A 325 9.92 6.49 -3.65
C ALA A 325 11.45 6.43 -3.42
N PRO A 326 12.10 7.54 -3.07
CA PRO A 326 13.54 7.59 -2.84
C PRO A 326 13.91 6.87 -1.55
N VAL A 327 15.02 6.14 -1.56
CA VAL A 327 15.63 5.53 -0.38
C VAL A 327 17.01 6.13 -0.13
N THR A 328 17.25 6.49 1.11
CA THR A 328 18.53 7.00 1.60
C THR A 328 19.19 5.99 2.56
N VAL A 329 20.45 6.20 2.89
CA VAL A 329 21.16 5.39 3.91
C VAL A 329 20.48 5.53 5.27
N GLN A 330 20.01 6.73 5.63
CA GLN A 330 19.33 6.99 6.91
C GLN A 330 17.88 6.51 6.97
N GLY A 331 17.25 6.26 5.82
CA GLY A 331 15.83 5.87 5.76
C GLY A 331 14.85 7.02 5.97
N THR A 332 15.35 8.25 6.11
CA THR A 332 14.59 9.50 6.20
C THR A 332 15.02 10.44 5.08
N VAL A 333 14.20 11.41 4.77
CA VAL A 333 14.50 12.43 3.75
C VAL A 333 13.71 13.70 4.04
N VAL A 334 14.30 14.88 3.78
CA VAL A 334 13.60 16.17 3.83
C VAL A 334 13.13 16.49 2.42
N VAL A 335 11.80 16.45 2.22
CA VAL A 335 11.14 16.75 0.94
C VAL A 335 10.26 17.99 1.13
N ASP A 336 10.40 18.99 0.26
CA ASP A 336 9.69 20.26 0.34
C ASP A 336 9.78 20.89 1.75
N GLN A 337 10.97 20.77 2.37
CA GLN A 337 11.29 21.21 3.74
C GLN A 337 10.56 20.43 4.85
N VAL A 338 9.86 19.37 4.59
CA VAL A 338 9.22 18.50 5.60
C VAL A 338 10.00 17.20 5.74
N LEU A 339 10.28 16.80 6.98
CA LEU A 339 10.90 15.50 7.27
C LEU A 339 9.90 14.37 7.05
N ALA A 340 10.27 13.45 6.18
CA ALA A 340 9.48 12.26 5.86
C ALA A 340 10.32 10.98 5.99
N SER A 341 9.65 9.86 6.14
CA SER A 341 10.26 8.55 6.00
C SER A 341 10.51 8.25 4.52
N CYS A 342 11.50 7.43 4.20
CA CYS A 342 11.65 6.84 2.86
C CYS A 342 10.69 5.66 2.64
N TYR A 343 9.88 5.30 3.64
CA TYR A 343 9.10 4.08 3.66
C TYR A 343 7.60 4.34 3.64
N ALA A 344 6.87 3.30 3.28
CA ALA A 344 5.44 3.36 3.15
C ALA A 344 4.82 1.97 3.30
N VAL A 345 3.50 1.90 3.26
CA VAL A 345 2.71 0.67 3.27
C VAL A 345 2.71 -0.05 4.62
N ILE A 346 3.83 -0.12 5.33
CA ILE A 346 3.96 -0.68 6.68
C ILE A 346 4.08 0.49 7.67
N GLU A 347 3.23 0.52 8.70
CA GLU A 347 3.16 1.65 9.64
C GLU A 347 4.40 1.80 10.54
N ASP A 348 5.22 0.77 10.65
CA ASP A 348 6.45 0.78 11.46
C ASP A 348 7.67 1.16 10.60
N HIS A 349 8.15 2.40 10.80
CA HIS A 349 9.35 2.92 10.13
C HIS A 349 10.60 2.08 10.43
N ASN A 350 10.79 1.66 11.68
CA ASN A 350 11.99 0.93 12.10
C ASN A 350 12.01 -0.48 11.50
N LEU A 351 10.86 -1.14 11.45
CA LEU A 351 10.72 -2.45 10.80
C LEU A 351 11.01 -2.34 9.30
N ALA A 352 10.45 -1.34 8.61
CA ALA A 352 10.71 -1.11 7.20
C ALA A 352 12.18 -0.77 6.94
N HIS A 353 12.79 0.06 7.80
CA HIS A 353 14.20 0.38 7.74
C HIS A 353 15.07 -0.87 7.92
N TRP A 354 14.78 -1.70 8.90
CA TRP A 354 15.48 -2.97 9.11
C TRP A 354 15.32 -3.94 7.92
N ALA A 355 14.13 -4.08 7.37
CA ALA A 355 13.86 -4.95 6.24
C ALA A 355 14.65 -4.56 4.97
N LEU A 356 14.97 -3.27 4.80
CA LEU A 356 15.80 -2.76 3.71
C LEU A 356 17.31 -2.70 4.04
N ALA A 357 17.75 -3.21 5.20
CA ALA A 357 19.17 -3.27 5.58
C ALA A 357 20.05 -3.98 4.54
N PRO A 358 19.64 -5.11 3.89
CA PRO A 358 20.46 -5.74 2.85
C PRO A 358 20.74 -4.83 1.64
N VAL A 359 19.79 -3.96 1.27
CA VAL A 359 19.97 -3.00 0.17
C VAL A 359 21.00 -1.94 0.56
N ARG A 360 20.90 -1.37 1.77
CA ARG A 360 21.86 -0.41 2.27
C ARG A 360 23.26 -1.01 2.44
N PHE A 361 23.32 -2.25 2.93
CA PHE A 361 24.60 -2.96 3.06
C PHE A 361 25.24 -3.21 1.70
N SER A 362 24.47 -3.62 0.69
CA SER A 362 25.00 -3.82 -0.67
C SER A 362 25.52 -2.53 -1.29
N TYR A 363 24.83 -1.40 -1.04
CA TYR A 363 25.29 -0.07 -1.44
C TYR A 363 26.63 0.30 -0.75
N TRP A 364 26.70 0.16 0.58
CA TRP A 364 27.92 0.40 1.35
C TRP A 364 29.08 -0.45 0.85
N LEU A 365 28.87 -1.74 0.63
CA LEU A 365 29.90 -2.65 0.13
C LEU A 365 30.37 -2.24 -1.28
N SER A 366 29.44 -1.85 -2.16
CA SER A 366 29.80 -1.39 -3.52
C SER A 366 30.60 -0.08 -3.46
N SER A 367 30.26 0.84 -2.56
CA SER A 367 31.00 2.09 -2.38
C SER A 367 32.43 1.88 -1.89
N LEU A 368 32.66 0.84 -1.07
CA LEU A 368 34.02 0.46 -0.63
C LEU A 368 34.85 -0.19 -1.73
N LEU A 369 34.22 -1.05 -2.54
CA LEU A 369 34.96 -1.85 -3.54
C LEU A 369 35.24 -1.05 -4.83
N PHE A 370 34.39 -0.07 -5.17
CA PHE A 370 34.45 0.66 -6.42
C PHE A 370 34.69 2.18 -6.21
N ALA A 371 35.29 2.56 -5.11
CA ALA A 371 35.49 3.96 -4.68
C ALA A 371 36.29 4.87 -5.64
N LYS A 372 36.70 4.40 -6.83
CA LYS A 372 37.55 5.17 -7.76
C LYS A 372 37.09 5.29 -9.22
N ASP A 373 36.06 4.62 -9.67
CA ASP A 373 35.62 4.68 -11.07
C ASP A 373 34.10 4.81 -11.20
N TYR A 374 33.51 5.88 -10.65
CA TYR A 374 32.20 6.35 -11.13
C TYR A 374 32.35 7.18 -12.41
N THR A 375 32.96 6.61 -13.43
CA THR A 375 32.58 6.90 -14.82
C THR A 375 31.25 6.17 -15.02
N GLU A 376 30.20 6.92 -15.38
CA GLU A 376 28.83 6.43 -15.58
C GLU A 376 28.80 4.99 -16.10
N PRO A 377 28.34 3.99 -15.32
CA PRO A 377 27.94 2.74 -15.94
C PRO A 377 26.76 3.12 -16.83
N ASN A 378 26.86 2.82 -18.12
CA ASN A 378 25.85 2.98 -19.16
C ASN A 378 24.49 3.19 -18.58
N ALA A 379 23.85 4.33 -18.89
CA ALA A 379 22.53 4.70 -18.43
C ALA A 379 21.65 3.44 -18.32
N THR A 380 21.55 2.89 -17.13
CA THR A 380 20.58 1.85 -16.85
C THR A 380 19.26 2.55 -17.12
N VAL A 381 18.62 2.18 -18.22
CA VAL A 381 17.27 2.58 -18.54
C VAL A 381 16.48 2.36 -17.27
N HIS A 382 16.17 3.45 -16.55
CA HIS A 382 15.38 3.39 -15.32
C HIS A 382 14.02 2.80 -15.71
N LYS A 383 13.84 1.54 -15.40
CA LYS A 383 12.62 0.81 -15.73
C LYS A 383 11.57 1.23 -14.72
N ASP A 384 10.53 1.94 -15.18
CA ASP A 384 9.39 2.29 -14.35
C ASP A 384 8.81 1.04 -13.66
N GLY A 385 8.39 1.19 -12.42
CA GLY A 385 7.75 0.16 -11.62
C GLY A 385 8.39 -0.10 -10.26
N VAL A 386 7.75 -0.97 -9.50
CA VAL A 386 8.20 -1.37 -8.16
C VAL A 386 9.43 -2.28 -8.24
N HIS A 387 10.44 -1.98 -7.47
CA HIS A 387 11.67 -2.79 -7.39
C HIS A 387 11.35 -4.21 -6.90
N TRP A 388 11.98 -5.23 -7.50
CA TRP A 388 11.71 -6.64 -7.21
C TRP A 388 11.84 -7.01 -5.73
N TYR A 389 12.81 -6.42 -5.03
CA TYR A 389 13.02 -6.68 -3.60
C TYR A 389 11.87 -6.16 -2.75
N SER A 390 11.32 -4.99 -3.08
CA SER A 390 10.12 -4.44 -2.41
C SER A 390 8.89 -5.33 -2.62
N LYS A 391 8.75 -5.95 -3.80
CA LYS A 391 7.68 -6.93 -4.06
C LYS A 391 7.79 -8.13 -3.12
N ILE A 392 9.00 -8.68 -2.95
CA ILE A 392 9.24 -9.80 -2.02
C ILE A 392 8.95 -9.39 -0.58
N LEU A 393 9.45 -8.24 -0.13
CA LEU A 393 9.19 -7.75 1.23
C LEU A 393 7.70 -7.54 1.50
N TYR A 394 6.97 -7.02 0.53
CA TYR A 394 5.53 -6.83 0.65
C TYR A 394 4.79 -8.17 0.77
N GLN A 395 5.13 -9.16 -0.06
CA GLN A 395 4.55 -10.52 0.04
C GLN A 395 4.83 -11.16 1.40
N LEU A 396 6.06 -11.04 1.91
CA LEU A 396 6.42 -11.52 3.24
C LEU A 396 5.67 -10.75 4.34
N GLY A 397 5.56 -9.43 4.20
CA GLY A 397 4.82 -8.58 5.14
C GLY A 397 3.34 -8.97 5.24
N THR A 398 2.69 -9.24 4.11
CA THR A 398 1.27 -9.69 4.11
C THR A 398 1.07 -11.05 4.77
N TRP A 399 2.10 -11.87 4.86
CA TRP A 399 2.07 -13.17 5.53
C TRP A 399 2.36 -13.08 7.02
N LEU A 400 3.25 -12.17 7.44
CA LEU A 400 3.82 -12.14 8.79
C LEU A 400 3.20 -11.06 9.67
N LEU A 401 2.68 -9.97 9.07
CA LEU A 401 2.17 -8.82 9.80
C LEU A 401 0.65 -8.87 9.91
N ASP A 402 0.15 -8.34 11.03
CA ASP A 402 -1.29 -8.13 11.19
C ASP A 402 -1.81 -7.11 10.16
N SER A 403 -3.03 -7.30 9.67
CA SER A 403 -3.69 -6.43 8.68
C SER A 403 -3.75 -4.95 9.10
N HIS A 404 -3.62 -4.64 10.39
CA HIS A 404 -3.59 -3.27 10.91
C HIS A 404 -2.24 -2.57 10.74
N SER A 405 -1.16 -3.33 10.57
CA SER A 405 0.20 -2.82 10.38
C SER A 405 0.50 -2.47 8.91
N ILE A 406 -0.36 -2.89 7.99
CA ILE A 406 -0.24 -2.63 6.56
C ILE A 406 -1.32 -1.62 6.16
N HIS A 407 -0.93 -0.63 5.36
CA HIS A 407 -1.90 0.34 4.85
C HIS A 407 -2.97 -0.36 3.99
N PRO A 408 -4.27 -0.02 4.15
CA PRO A 408 -5.35 -0.69 3.40
C PRO A 408 -5.21 -0.64 1.88
N LEU A 409 -4.53 0.39 1.35
CA LEU A 409 -4.26 0.49 -0.09
C LEU A 409 -3.17 -0.47 -0.57
N GLY A 410 -2.33 -0.98 0.34
CA GLY A 410 -1.27 -1.93 0.01
C GLY A 410 -0.25 -1.38 -1.01
N MET A 411 0.49 -2.31 -1.61
CA MET A 411 1.38 -2.06 -2.75
C MET A 411 0.82 -2.80 -3.97
N SER A 412 0.61 -2.13 -5.09
CA SER A 412 0.19 -2.84 -6.31
C SER A 412 1.38 -3.60 -6.89
N ILE A 413 1.33 -4.92 -6.82
CA ILE A 413 2.28 -5.79 -7.50
C ILE A 413 1.69 -6.09 -8.88
N ILE A 414 1.94 -5.23 -9.85
CA ILE A 414 1.66 -5.57 -11.24
C ILE A 414 2.77 -6.53 -11.68
N SER A 415 2.42 -7.79 -11.95
CA SER A 415 3.29 -8.71 -12.67
C SER A 415 3.45 -8.17 -14.09
N SER A 416 4.62 -7.68 -14.42
CA SER A 416 5.05 -7.43 -15.80
C SER A 416 5.20 -8.74 -16.56
#